data_a46e1383800cfddc79e325332b74d966
#
_entry.id   a46e1383800cfddc79e325332b74d966
#
_cell.length_a   1.000
_cell.length_b   1.000
_cell.length_c   1.000
_cell.angle_alpha   90.00
_cell.angle_beta   90.00
_cell.angle_gamma   90.00
#
_symmetry.space_group_name_H-M   'P 1'
#
loop_
_entity.id
_entity.type
_entity.pdbx_description
1 polymer ?
#
loop_
_entity_poly.entity_id
_entity_poly.type
_entity_poly.pdbx_seq_one_letter_code
_entity_poly.pdbx_strand_id
1 'polypeptide(L)'
;AQYRKACAYCHTFGGTPIEPPRPGPDLMGISTRYSETWLGAWIDYPAEMVAAGAIDAATIENYPYVMPDLGHAPADVWDTVDFLVTQESVGPIIDSEPVALTPEQFEASKQVYFNHCAGCHGLYRTGATGPDIGAARSQAIGTDGLISILNYGTPAGMGNFGQSGILTGEQIAHLASYLQQPPPDAPALPMADIQASWNLIVPVADRPTAPQHSRNWENFTGVVLRDAGQVAIFDGDSNEEVARLDTGFAVHILRSSSSGRYFYAIGRDGLVTLIDLWTSTPQVVATVKGCHDARSVDGSKFAGYQDTYVIEGCYWPPQYVVYDGLTLQPKQRVDLPMTDIDGVTLIENRVASIVASHNDPVWVVSLKEAGIVSIVDYSDPYGLDFPIVSNIATAKFLHDGGFDRTGNYFLVAANASNKMVVVDLVTQTLAATIDTGQVPHPGRGVNWYDPDYGWVNATSHIGEGKVTVYGADPVGHPDVAWQIVREITLPSSGSLFIKSHPNSPWVLVDMTLSATGHDKDICAIAKDTGTLDHCFTVATNGKAVHFEFNKEGTEVMVSDWDQDGSVIVLDSTTLNEIRRFTGLPTPTGKFNVYNTAHDIY
;
A
#
# COMPACT_ATOMS: atom_id res chain seq x y z
N ALA A 1 5.04 12.13 32.62
CA ALA A 1 5.57 12.13 31.24
C ALA A 1 4.99 10.95 30.43
N GLN A 2 4.96 9.74 31.00
CA GLN A 2 4.54 8.51 30.31
C GLN A 2 3.06 8.54 29.90
N TYR A 3 2.17 9.00 30.81
CA TYR A 3 0.75 9.18 30.46
C TYR A 3 0.55 10.01 29.19
N ARG A 4 1.22 11.17 29.08
CA ARG A 4 1.10 12.05 27.91
C ARG A 4 1.61 11.38 26.62
N LYS A 5 2.62 10.51 26.73
CA LYS A 5 3.19 9.83 25.57
C LYS A 5 2.38 8.64 25.08
N ALA A 6 1.74 7.91 25.98
CA ALA A 6 1.14 6.61 25.68
C ALA A 6 -0.39 6.59 25.85
N CYS A 7 -0.93 7.25 26.86
CA CYS A 7 -2.33 7.09 27.27
C CYS A 7 -3.23 8.24 26.82
N ALA A 8 -2.69 9.45 26.63
CA ALA A 8 -3.45 10.67 26.41
C ALA A 8 -4.30 10.67 25.13
N TYR A 9 -4.00 9.81 24.16
CA TYR A 9 -4.85 9.68 22.97
C TYR A 9 -6.19 9.02 23.28
N CYS A 10 -6.16 7.91 24.01
CA CYS A 10 -7.36 7.14 24.29
C CYS A 10 -8.11 7.62 25.54
N HIS A 11 -7.42 8.22 26.48
CA HIS A 11 -7.96 8.57 27.78
C HIS A 11 -7.83 10.07 28.10
N THR A 12 -8.84 10.64 28.74
CA THR A 12 -8.77 11.94 29.44
C THR A 12 -8.44 11.72 30.91
N PHE A 13 -8.05 12.79 31.59
CA PHE A 13 -7.86 12.81 33.05
C PHE A 13 -8.52 14.07 33.61
N GLY A 14 -9.84 14.03 33.84
CA GLY A 14 -10.64 15.13 34.34
C GLY A 14 -10.76 16.33 33.40
N GLY A 15 -10.49 16.13 32.10
CA GLY A 15 -10.56 17.19 31.10
C GLY A 15 -11.97 17.48 30.61
N THR A 16 -12.13 18.57 29.83
CA THR A 16 -13.38 18.87 29.14
C THR A 16 -13.67 17.78 28.10
N PRO A 17 -14.93 17.30 27.97
CA PRO A 17 -15.28 16.38 26.89
C PRO A 17 -14.91 16.93 25.51
N ILE A 18 -14.26 16.12 24.69
CA ILE A 18 -13.83 16.48 23.32
C ILE A 18 -14.83 15.85 22.35
N GLU A 19 -15.17 16.56 21.29
CA GLU A 19 -16.02 16.04 20.21
C GLU A 19 -15.14 15.76 18.96
N PRO A 20 -15.04 14.51 18.46
CA PRO A 20 -15.62 13.28 19.02
C PRO A 20 -14.91 12.83 20.31
N PRO A 21 -15.60 12.11 21.21
CA PRO A 21 -15.00 11.65 22.46
C PRO A 21 -13.78 10.73 22.19
N ARG A 22 -12.81 10.75 23.09
CA ARG A 22 -11.65 9.85 23.02
C ARG A 22 -12.10 8.39 23.13
N PRO A 23 -11.38 7.43 22.49
CA PRO A 23 -11.81 6.03 22.42
C PRO A 23 -11.77 5.29 23.78
N GLY A 24 -11.13 5.83 24.81
CA GLY A 24 -11.07 5.26 26.14
C GLY A 24 -11.78 6.11 27.21
N PRO A 25 -12.15 5.53 28.38
CA PRO A 25 -12.78 6.25 29.46
C PRO A 25 -11.86 7.32 30.09
N ASP A 26 -12.48 8.31 30.76
CA ASP A 26 -11.76 9.23 31.61
C ASP A 26 -11.14 8.48 32.80
N LEU A 27 -9.84 8.66 33.02
CA LEU A 27 -9.09 7.99 34.08
C LEU A 27 -9.07 8.76 35.42
N MET A 28 -9.70 9.94 35.52
CA MET A 28 -9.84 10.63 36.80
C MET A 28 -10.61 9.74 37.77
N GLY A 29 -10.09 9.57 38.97
CA GLY A 29 -10.70 8.70 39.99
C GLY A 29 -10.53 7.20 39.72
N ILE A 30 -9.64 6.79 38.83
CA ILE A 30 -9.45 5.37 38.49
C ILE A 30 -8.94 4.56 39.69
N SER A 31 -8.12 5.16 40.56
CA SER A 31 -7.57 4.53 41.77
C SER A 31 -8.63 4.26 42.86
N THR A 32 -9.76 4.99 42.82
CA THR A 32 -10.88 4.70 43.72
C THR A 32 -11.71 3.48 43.29
N ARG A 33 -11.55 3.05 42.03
CA ARG A 33 -12.28 1.92 41.43
C ARG A 33 -11.44 0.65 41.35
N TYR A 34 -10.13 0.80 41.15
CA TYR A 34 -9.22 -0.31 40.93
C TYR A 34 -7.95 -0.17 41.76
N SER A 35 -7.38 -1.31 42.25
CA SER A 35 -6.12 -1.31 42.99
C SER A 35 -4.93 -1.03 42.07
N GLU A 36 -3.83 -0.55 42.65
CA GLU A 36 -2.56 -0.33 41.92
C GLU A 36 -2.10 -1.60 41.19
N THR A 37 -2.22 -2.76 41.83
CA THR A 37 -1.88 -4.05 41.22
C THR A 37 -2.75 -4.34 39.98
N TRP A 38 -4.06 -4.03 40.07
CA TRP A 38 -4.97 -4.19 38.93
C TRP A 38 -4.64 -3.23 37.82
N LEU A 39 -4.35 -1.94 38.13
CA LEU A 39 -3.94 -0.95 37.15
C LEU A 39 -2.64 -1.32 36.44
N GLY A 40 -1.66 -1.84 37.20
CA GLY A 40 -0.41 -2.35 36.63
C GLY A 40 -0.64 -3.50 35.64
N ALA A 41 -1.44 -4.48 36.03
CA ALA A 41 -1.79 -5.59 35.16
C ALA A 41 -2.56 -5.14 33.91
N TRP A 42 -3.43 -4.15 34.03
CA TRP A 42 -4.19 -3.63 32.88
C TRP A 42 -3.32 -2.85 31.88
N ILE A 43 -2.30 -2.15 32.39
CA ILE A 43 -1.35 -1.43 31.53
C ILE A 43 -0.40 -2.41 30.82
N ASP A 44 -0.01 -3.49 31.49
CA ASP A 44 1.00 -4.46 31.03
C ASP A 44 0.39 -5.56 30.14
N TYR A 45 -0.82 -6.06 30.52
CA TYR A 45 -1.48 -7.19 29.85
C TYR A 45 -2.97 -6.93 29.55
N PRO A 46 -3.31 -5.89 28.77
CA PRO A 46 -4.71 -5.49 28.59
C PRO A 46 -5.58 -6.56 27.89
N ALA A 47 -5.03 -7.28 26.93
CA ALA A 47 -5.76 -8.33 26.20
C ALA A 47 -6.12 -9.51 27.12
N GLU A 48 -5.20 -9.95 27.97
CA GLU A 48 -5.40 -11.02 28.95
C GLU A 48 -6.42 -10.62 30.03
N MET A 49 -6.42 -9.35 30.44
CA MET A 49 -7.39 -8.83 31.40
C MET A 49 -8.82 -8.83 30.83
N VAL A 50 -8.97 -8.48 29.55
CA VAL A 50 -10.27 -8.59 28.84
C VAL A 50 -10.69 -10.05 28.73
N ALA A 51 -9.79 -10.94 28.29
CA ALA A 51 -10.06 -12.37 28.14
C ALA A 51 -10.42 -13.04 29.47
N ALA A 52 -9.85 -12.58 30.59
CA ALA A 52 -10.16 -13.06 31.94
C ALA A 52 -11.47 -12.47 32.51
N GLY A 53 -12.17 -11.59 31.80
CA GLY A 53 -13.38 -10.93 32.29
C GLY A 53 -13.12 -9.93 33.42
N ALA A 54 -11.90 -9.43 33.55
CA ALA A 54 -11.51 -8.46 34.57
C ALA A 54 -12.01 -7.04 34.32
N ILE A 55 -12.55 -6.77 33.12
CA ILE A 55 -13.18 -5.51 32.73
C ILE A 55 -14.68 -5.76 32.61
N ASP A 56 -15.48 -4.83 33.15
CA ASP A 56 -16.93 -4.98 33.15
C ASP A 56 -17.54 -4.83 31.74
N ALA A 57 -18.66 -5.54 31.50
CA ALA A 57 -19.31 -5.60 30.20
C ALA A 57 -19.78 -4.22 29.69
N ALA A 58 -20.18 -3.31 30.59
CA ALA A 58 -20.61 -1.97 30.20
C ALA A 58 -19.43 -1.11 29.72
N THR A 59 -18.26 -1.30 30.28
CA THR A 59 -17.03 -0.65 29.81
C THR A 59 -16.66 -1.17 28.40
N ILE A 60 -16.74 -2.48 28.16
CA ILE A 60 -16.47 -3.06 26.83
C ILE A 60 -17.48 -2.58 25.78
N GLU A 61 -18.77 -2.48 26.14
CA GLU A 61 -19.82 -2.02 25.25
C GLU A 61 -19.65 -0.55 24.84
N ASN A 62 -19.27 0.30 25.79
CA ASN A 62 -19.09 1.73 25.55
C ASN A 62 -17.74 2.09 24.91
N TYR A 63 -16.72 1.25 25.08
CA TYR A 63 -15.36 1.41 24.56
C TYR A 63 -14.89 0.13 23.89
N PRO A 64 -15.34 -0.13 22.65
CA PRO A 64 -15.15 -1.40 21.94
C PRO A 64 -13.69 -1.70 21.53
N TYR A 65 -12.78 -0.77 21.77
CA TYR A 65 -11.35 -0.96 21.47
C TYR A 65 -10.62 -1.47 22.71
N VAL A 66 -9.99 -2.63 22.58
CA VAL A 66 -9.06 -3.14 23.61
C VAL A 66 -7.86 -2.21 23.67
N MET A 67 -7.42 -1.84 24.87
CA MET A 67 -6.20 -1.07 25.05
C MET A 67 -5.03 -1.86 24.45
N PRO A 68 -4.21 -1.28 23.55
CA PRO A 68 -3.08 -1.99 22.97
C PRO A 68 -2.01 -2.29 24.03
N ASP A 69 -1.33 -3.42 23.90
CA ASP A 69 -0.07 -3.64 24.59
C ASP A 69 0.96 -2.64 24.07
N LEU A 70 1.42 -1.76 24.95
CA LEU A 70 2.35 -0.69 24.61
C LEU A 70 3.82 -1.12 24.77
N GLY A 71 4.08 -2.38 25.14
CA GLY A 71 5.43 -2.91 25.32
C GLY A 71 6.27 -2.13 26.35
N HIS A 72 5.63 -1.66 27.41
CA HIS A 72 6.31 -0.87 28.44
C HIS A 72 7.28 -1.73 29.24
N ALA A 73 8.47 -1.16 29.58
CA ALA A 73 9.30 -1.76 30.59
C ALA A 73 8.57 -1.76 31.96
N PRO A 74 8.76 -2.78 32.82
CA PRO A 74 8.06 -2.86 34.11
C PRO A 74 8.17 -1.58 34.96
N ALA A 75 9.28 -0.87 34.93
CA ALA A 75 9.45 0.40 35.63
C ALA A 75 8.49 1.49 35.09
N ASP A 76 8.27 1.54 33.77
CA ASP A 76 7.37 2.53 33.13
C ASP A 76 5.90 2.24 33.47
N VAL A 77 5.53 0.96 33.64
CA VAL A 77 4.19 0.54 34.07
C VAL A 77 3.90 1.12 35.47
N TRP A 78 4.81 0.88 36.42
CA TRP A 78 4.64 1.34 37.80
C TRP A 78 4.73 2.88 37.92
N ASP A 79 5.60 3.53 37.16
CA ASP A 79 5.63 5.00 37.07
C ASP A 79 4.29 5.57 36.57
N THR A 80 3.63 4.85 35.65
CA THR A 80 2.31 5.23 35.15
C THR A 80 1.21 5.00 36.19
N VAL A 81 1.25 3.90 36.94
CA VAL A 81 0.33 3.64 38.07
C VAL A 81 0.47 4.71 39.14
N ASP A 82 1.70 4.99 39.60
CA ASP A 82 1.98 6.05 40.57
C ASP A 82 1.47 7.41 40.10
N PHE A 83 1.64 7.72 38.79
CA PHE A 83 1.09 8.94 38.21
C PHE A 83 -0.43 8.97 38.28
N LEU A 84 -1.14 7.90 37.88
CA LEU A 84 -2.60 7.84 37.90
C LEU A 84 -3.15 8.01 39.32
N VAL A 85 -2.50 7.41 40.31
CA VAL A 85 -2.88 7.49 41.72
C VAL A 85 -2.63 8.91 42.30
N THR A 86 -1.48 9.50 42.02
CA THR A 86 -1.09 10.80 42.59
C THR A 86 -1.73 11.98 41.85
N GLN A 87 -2.04 11.87 40.54
CA GLN A 87 -2.61 12.93 39.73
C GLN A 87 -4.01 13.34 40.19
N GLU A 88 -4.76 12.45 40.81
CA GLU A 88 -6.10 12.75 41.35
C GLU A 88 -6.08 13.89 42.38
N SER A 89 -4.95 14.11 43.04
CA SER A 89 -4.77 15.18 44.00
C SER A 89 -4.41 16.54 43.39
N VAL A 90 -4.02 16.58 42.10
CA VAL A 90 -3.56 17.84 41.46
C VAL A 90 -4.50 18.35 40.34
N GLY A 91 -5.58 17.62 40.04
CA GLY A 91 -6.60 18.01 39.07
C GLY A 91 -6.35 17.58 37.64
N PRO A 92 -7.13 18.10 36.67
CA PRO A 92 -7.10 17.64 35.28
C PRO A 92 -5.76 17.93 34.58
N ILE A 93 -5.37 17.05 33.68
CA ILE A 93 -4.19 17.23 32.82
C ILE A 93 -4.57 18.20 31.70
N ILE A 94 -3.81 19.27 31.57
CA ILE A 94 -3.90 20.20 30.45
C ILE A 94 -3.00 19.67 29.34
N ASP A 95 -3.53 19.62 28.10
CA ASP A 95 -2.77 19.22 26.90
C ASP A 95 -1.54 20.12 26.70
N SER A 96 -0.47 19.57 26.16
CA SER A 96 0.74 20.34 25.88
C SER A 96 0.51 21.30 24.73
N GLU A 97 1.05 22.52 24.84
CA GLU A 97 1.02 23.46 23.72
C GLU A 97 1.84 22.92 22.54
N PRO A 98 1.39 23.12 21.29
CA PRO A 98 2.17 22.78 20.11
C PRO A 98 3.51 23.53 20.10
N VAL A 99 4.59 22.86 19.71
CA VAL A 99 5.88 23.50 19.53
C VAL A 99 5.81 24.51 18.37
N ALA A 100 6.25 25.74 18.59
CA ALA A 100 6.36 26.71 17.50
C ALA A 100 7.41 26.26 16.49
N LEU A 101 7.01 26.10 15.21
CA LEU A 101 7.90 25.65 14.14
C LEU A 101 8.58 26.84 13.46
N THR A 102 9.88 26.75 13.24
CA THR A 102 10.55 27.63 12.28
C THR A 102 10.13 27.27 10.84
N PRO A 103 10.35 28.14 9.83
CA PRO A 103 10.06 27.81 8.44
C PRO A 103 10.74 26.52 7.98
N GLU A 104 11.99 26.27 8.38
CA GLU A 104 12.76 25.08 8.04
C GLU A 104 12.17 23.83 8.71
N GLN A 105 11.72 23.92 9.97
CA GLN A 105 11.08 22.82 10.69
C GLN A 105 9.69 22.52 10.11
N PHE A 106 8.97 23.55 9.65
CA PHE A 106 7.70 23.38 8.96
C PHE A 106 7.88 22.61 7.64
N GLU A 107 8.84 23.01 6.80
CA GLU A 107 9.14 22.30 5.55
C GLU A 107 9.67 20.87 5.79
N ALA A 108 10.49 20.65 6.80
CA ALA A 108 10.92 19.31 7.20
C ALA A 108 9.72 18.45 7.66
N SER A 109 8.80 19.00 8.44
CA SER A 109 7.59 18.29 8.89
C SER A 109 6.63 17.98 7.73
N LYS A 110 6.49 18.91 6.79
CA LYS A 110 5.76 18.72 5.53
C LYS A 110 6.35 17.55 4.73
N GLN A 111 7.68 17.46 4.63
CA GLN A 111 8.34 16.35 3.95
C GLN A 111 8.13 15.02 4.70
N VAL A 112 8.22 15.00 6.03
CA VAL A 112 7.91 13.82 6.85
C VAL A 112 6.45 13.37 6.63
N TYR A 113 5.50 14.32 6.64
CA TYR A 113 4.10 14.03 6.35
C TYR A 113 3.91 13.42 4.95
N PHE A 114 4.52 14.02 3.93
CA PHE A 114 4.49 13.52 2.57
C PHE A 114 5.03 12.09 2.48
N ASN A 115 6.16 11.81 3.10
CA ASN A 115 6.85 10.54 3.02
C ASN A 115 6.09 9.38 3.70
N HIS A 116 5.42 9.65 4.83
CA HIS A 116 4.90 8.61 5.72
C HIS A 116 3.38 8.65 5.92
N CYS A 117 2.70 9.77 5.68
CA CYS A 117 1.32 9.97 6.07
C CYS A 117 0.36 10.24 4.91
N ALA A 118 0.78 11.04 3.92
CA ALA A 118 -0.09 11.51 2.84
C ALA A 118 -0.68 10.37 2.00
N GLY A 119 0.02 9.23 1.88
CA GLY A 119 -0.47 8.05 1.15
C GLY A 119 -1.81 7.53 1.68
N CYS A 120 -2.02 7.60 3.00
CA CYS A 120 -3.25 7.15 3.66
C CYS A 120 -4.20 8.29 4.00
N HIS A 121 -3.68 9.46 4.40
CA HIS A 121 -4.48 10.57 4.91
C HIS A 121 -4.78 11.68 3.89
N GLY A 122 -4.24 11.56 2.66
CA GLY A 122 -4.37 12.57 1.62
C GLY A 122 -3.38 13.73 1.78
N LEU A 123 -3.14 14.46 0.69
CA LEU A 123 -2.23 15.61 0.72
C LEU A 123 -2.80 16.76 1.55
N TYR A 124 -4.11 16.98 1.43
CA TYR A 124 -4.85 17.98 2.20
C TYR A 124 -5.38 17.47 3.55
N ARG A 125 -4.99 16.25 3.96
CA ARG A 125 -5.35 15.62 5.25
C ARG A 125 -6.85 15.33 5.41
N THR A 126 -7.61 15.31 4.33
CA THR A 126 -9.06 15.09 4.33
C THR A 126 -9.47 13.62 4.47
N GLY A 127 -8.46 12.75 4.61
CA GLY A 127 -8.67 11.30 4.70
C GLY A 127 -8.63 10.60 3.36
N ALA A 128 -8.53 9.29 3.41
CA ALA A 128 -8.67 8.36 2.30
C ALA A 128 -8.79 6.92 2.82
N THR A 129 -7.70 6.13 2.77
CA THR A 129 -7.62 4.83 3.46
C THR A 129 -7.56 5.04 4.98
N GLY A 130 -6.81 6.07 5.41
CA GLY A 130 -6.83 6.58 6.78
C GLY A 130 -7.89 7.68 6.96
N PRO A 131 -8.27 8.00 8.21
CA PRO A 131 -9.28 9.03 8.49
C PRO A 131 -8.80 10.43 8.14
N ASP A 132 -9.74 11.39 8.09
CA ASP A 132 -9.46 12.82 8.10
C ASP A 132 -8.64 13.19 9.35
N ILE A 133 -7.52 13.90 9.14
CA ILE A 133 -6.64 14.47 10.16
C ILE A 133 -6.34 15.95 9.86
N GLY A 134 -7.29 16.64 9.26
CA GLY A 134 -7.23 18.09 9.03
C GLY A 134 -7.01 18.88 10.32
N ALA A 135 -6.60 20.14 10.19
CA ALA A 135 -6.15 20.96 11.33
C ALA A 135 -7.14 20.98 12.50
N ALA A 136 -8.44 21.17 12.22
CA ALA A 136 -9.47 21.20 13.26
C ALA A 136 -9.56 19.88 14.05
N ARG A 137 -9.50 18.73 13.36
CA ARG A 137 -9.51 17.41 14.00
C ARG A 137 -8.22 17.16 14.78
N SER A 138 -7.07 17.52 14.20
CA SER A 138 -5.77 17.39 14.87
C SER A 138 -5.68 18.26 16.13
N GLN A 139 -6.24 19.48 16.11
CA GLN A 139 -6.37 20.34 17.29
C GLN A 139 -7.31 19.72 18.34
N ALA A 140 -8.42 19.09 17.92
CA ALA A 140 -9.31 18.39 18.85
C ALA A 140 -8.67 17.16 19.49
N ILE A 141 -7.78 16.44 18.79
CA ILE A 141 -6.98 15.33 19.35
C ILE A 141 -5.97 15.87 20.38
N GLY A 142 -5.41 17.04 20.12
CA GLY A 142 -4.41 17.71 20.96
C GLY A 142 -2.99 17.22 20.72
N THR A 143 -2.02 17.98 21.21
CA THR A 143 -0.59 17.72 21.00
C THR A 143 -0.15 16.39 21.61
N ASP A 144 -0.52 16.12 22.85
CA ASP A 144 -0.14 14.89 23.56
C ASP A 144 -0.80 13.66 22.92
N GLY A 145 -2.05 13.79 22.47
CA GLY A 145 -2.77 12.77 21.75
C GLY A 145 -2.11 12.42 20.40
N LEU A 146 -1.73 13.43 19.62
CA LEU A 146 -1.02 13.25 18.36
C LEU A 146 0.34 12.61 18.56
N ILE A 147 1.11 13.04 19.55
CA ILE A 147 2.41 12.44 19.91
C ILE A 147 2.22 10.95 20.27
N SER A 148 1.17 10.63 21.02
CA SER A 148 0.87 9.25 21.40
C SER A 148 0.56 8.38 20.16
N ILE A 149 -0.33 8.85 19.26
CA ILE A 149 -0.65 8.14 18.02
C ILE A 149 0.59 7.92 17.17
N LEU A 150 1.41 8.95 16.98
CA LEU A 150 2.61 8.87 16.14
C LEU A 150 3.67 7.92 16.73
N ASN A 151 3.75 7.83 18.06
CA ASN A 151 4.68 6.89 18.71
C ASN A 151 4.21 5.44 18.61
N TYR A 152 2.94 5.18 18.96
CA TYR A 152 2.47 3.81 19.23
C TYR A 152 1.50 3.27 18.17
N GLY A 153 1.09 4.11 17.21
CA GLY A 153 0.10 3.71 16.21
C GLY A 153 -1.31 3.61 16.77
N THR A 154 -2.19 2.92 16.04
CA THR A 154 -3.57 2.65 16.46
C THR A 154 -3.95 1.20 16.16
N PRO A 155 -4.88 0.61 16.94
CA PRO A 155 -5.42 -0.73 16.65
C PRO A 155 -6.05 -0.86 15.25
N ALA A 156 -6.45 0.28 14.65
CA ALA A 156 -7.03 0.34 13.31
C ALA A 156 -5.99 0.28 12.17
N GLY A 157 -4.72 -0.02 12.47
CA GLY A 157 -3.67 -0.27 11.47
C GLY A 157 -2.75 0.89 11.16
N MET A 158 -2.81 2.01 11.91
CA MET A 158 -1.78 3.05 11.80
C MET A 158 -0.48 2.57 12.44
N GLY A 159 0.65 2.74 11.73
CA GLY A 159 1.96 2.29 12.19
C GLY A 159 2.48 3.05 13.43
N ASN A 160 3.33 2.38 14.21
CA ASN A 160 3.98 2.88 15.43
C ASN A 160 5.32 3.57 15.11
N PHE A 161 5.30 4.70 14.41
CA PHE A 161 6.47 5.35 13.82
C PHE A 161 7.60 5.69 14.81
N GLY A 162 7.26 6.06 16.04
CA GLY A 162 8.26 6.33 17.07
C GLY A 162 8.84 5.07 17.68
N GLN A 163 8.00 4.12 18.05
CA GLN A 163 8.44 2.88 18.69
C GLN A 163 9.28 2.00 17.72
N SER A 164 8.95 2.02 16.44
CA SER A 164 9.73 1.34 15.40
C SER A 164 11.00 2.09 14.97
N GLY A 165 11.27 3.29 15.53
CA GLY A 165 12.44 4.09 15.19
C GLY A 165 12.41 4.76 13.82
N ILE A 166 11.27 4.75 13.12
CA ILE A 166 11.11 5.43 11.82
C ILE A 166 11.18 6.94 11.97
N LEU A 167 10.60 7.49 13.05
CA LEU A 167 10.65 8.90 13.38
C LEU A 167 11.29 9.11 14.76
N THR A 168 12.13 10.14 14.87
CA THR A 168 12.70 10.56 16.16
C THR A 168 11.62 11.27 17.00
N GLY A 169 11.83 11.36 18.33
CA GLY A 169 10.92 12.10 19.21
C GLY A 169 10.79 13.59 18.85
N GLU A 170 11.85 14.21 18.31
CA GLU A 170 11.83 15.57 17.80
C GLU A 170 10.95 15.71 16.56
N GLN A 171 11.12 14.80 15.58
CA GLN A 171 10.28 14.77 14.38
C GLN A 171 8.81 14.56 14.72
N ILE A 172 8.50 13.71 15.70
CA ILE A 172 7.14 13.46 16.18
C ILE A 172 6.54 14.74 16.81
N ALA A 173 7.28 15.45 17.65
CA ALA A 173 6.82 16.69 18.25
C ALA A 173 6.56 17.78 17.21
N HIS A 174 7.47 17.93 16.23
CA HIS A 174 7.30 18.86 15.12
C HIS A 174 6.12 18.45 14.22
N LEU A 175 5.97 17.17 13.91
CA LEU A 175 4.86 16.67 13.10
C LEU A 175 3.50 16.87 13.81
N ALA A 176 3.41 16.63 15.12
CA ALA A 176 2.20 16.91 15.89
C ALA A 176 1.79 18.39 15.82
N SER A 177 2.78 19.30 15.87
CA SER A 177 2.54 20.75 15.72
C SER A 177 2.17 21.13 14.28
N TYR A 178 2.80 20.49 13.28
CA TYR A 178 2.49 20.67 11.85
C TYR A 178 1.06 20.24 11.52
N LEU A 179 0.59 19.13 12.06
CA LEU A 179 -0.77 18.61 11.81
C LEU A 179 -1.87 19.54 12.34
N GLN A 180 -1.60 20.32 13.37
CA GLN A 180 -2.54 21.29 13.96
C GLN A 180 -2.63 22.61 13.18
N GLN A 181 -1.78 22.79 12.16
CA GLN A 181 -1.83 23.94 11.25
C GLN A 181 -2.56 23.57 9.96
N PRO A 182 -3.16 24.55 9.23
CA PRO A 182 -3.71 24.30 7.91
C PRO A 182 -2.68 23.64 6.99
N PRO A 183 -3.07 22.69 6.12
CA PRO A 183 -2.16 22.14 5.13
C PRO A 183 -1.71 23.25 4.17
N PRO A 184 -0.44 23.24 3.72
CA PRO A 184 0.02 24.20 2.71
C PRO A 184 -0.66 23.94 1.36
N ASP A 185 -0.74 24.96 0.53
CA ASP A 185 -1.16 24.81 -0.86
C ASP A 185 -0.24 23.84 -1.59
N ALA A 186 -0.83 22.94 -2.35
CA ALA A 186 -0.07 21.99 -3.13
C ALA A 186 0.34 22.57 -4.48
N PRO A 187 1.58 22.36 -4.94
CA PRO A 187 2.08 22.94 -6.16
C PRO A 187 1.40 22.35 -7.40
N ALA A 188 1.18 23.17 -8.44
CA ALA A 188 0.85 22.68 -9.78
C ALA A 188 2.11 22.07 -10.46
N LEU A 189 1.88 21.23 -11.46
CA LEU A 189 2.96 20.71 -12.33
C LEU A 189 2.48 20.79 -13.80
N PRO A 190 2.69 21.94 -14.46
CA PRO A 190 2.29 22.13 -15.84
C PRO A 190 3.19 21.35 -16.81
N MET A 191 2.69 21.12 -18.03
CA MET A 191 3.40 20.37 -19.07
C MET A 191 4.81 20.91 -19.37
N ALA A 192 5.01 22.23 -19.27
CA ALA A 192 6.33 22.85 -19.50
C ALA A 192 7.39 22.39 -18.47
N ASP A 193 6.98 22.24 -17.20
CA ASP A 193 7.87 21.78 -16.14
C ASP A 193 8.17 20.28 -16.26
N ILE A 194 7.16 19.50 -16.70
CA ILE A 194 7.33 18.08 -17.03
C ILE A 194 8.35 17.93 -18.18
N GLN A 195 8.19 18.70 -19.25
CA GLN A 195 9.14 18.72 -20.39
C GLN A 195 10.54 19.14 -19.96
N ALA A 196 10.66 20.11 -19.06
CA ALA A 196 11.95 20.56 -18.55
C ALA A 196 12.66 19.51 -17.66
N SER A 197 11.92 18.59 -17.05
CA SER A 197 12.46 17.49 -16.24
C SER A 197 12.92 16.28 -17.06
N TRP A 198 12.49 16.20 -18.32
CA TRP A 198 12.81 15.07 -19.19
C TRP A 198 14.30 15.01 -19.53
N ASN A 199 14.89 13.83 -19.34
CA ASN A 199 16.29 13.57 -19.61
C ASN A 199 16.46 12.26 -20.39
N LEU A 200 16.81 12.36 -21.66
CA LEU A 200 17.18 11.22 -22.50
C LEU A 200 18.68 10.95 -22.36
N ILE A 201 19.03 9.93 -21.58
CA ILE A 201 20.42 9.58 -21.25
C ILE A 201 21.08 8.81 -22.40
N VAL A 202 20.36 7.81 -22.96
CA VAL A 202 20.85 7.03 -24.10
C VAL A 202 19.83 7.10 -25.23
N PRO A 203 20.14 7.77 -26.36
CA PRO A 203 19.25 7.79 -27.52
C PRO A 203 18.94 6.39 -28.06
N VAL A 204 17.72 6.18 -28.58
CA VAL A 204 17.27 4.87 -29.05
C VAL A 204 18.21 4.29 -30.11
N ALA A 205 18.77 5.14 -30.98
CA ALA A 205 19.70 4.72 -32.03
C ALA A 205 21.04 4.19 -31.50
N ASP A 206 21.40 4.54 -30.28
CA ASP A 206 22.65 4.13 -29.62
C ASP A 206 22.46 2.89 -28.72
N ARG A 207 21.22 2.42 -28.56
CA ARG A 207 20.90 1.22 -27.78
C ARG A 207 21.15 -0.05 -28.58
N PRO A 208 21.46 -1.19 -27.91
CA PRO A 208 21.69 -2.45 -28.60
C PRO A 208 20.41 -2.90 -29.36
N THR A 209 20.59 -3.45 -30.54
CA THR A 209 19.51 -4.04 -31.36
C THR A 209 19.21 -5.49 -31.02
N ALA A 210 20.05 -6.11 -30.16
CA ALA A 210 19.89 -7.44 -29.58
C ALA A 210 20.56 -7.45 -28.19
N PRO A 211 20.19 -8.39 -27.30
CA PRO A 211 20.83 -8.50 -25.99
C PRO A 211 22.34 -8.61 -26.07
N GLN A 212 23.07 -7.84 -25.28
CA GLN A 212 24.54 -7.85 -25.19
C GLN A 212 25.06 -8.88 -24.17
N HIS A 213 24.20 -9.70 -23.61
CA HIS A 213 24.50 -10.80 -22.68
C HIS A 213 23.75 -12.06 -23.10
N SER A 214 24.21 -13.22 -22.59
CA SER A 214 23.58 -14.52 -22.87
C SER A 214 22.51 -14.93 -21.85
N ARG A 215 22.15 -14.04 -20.90
CA ARG A 215 21.15 -14.30 -19.86
C ARG A 215 19.75 -14.26 -20.45
N ASN A 216 18.83 -14.99 -19.81
CA ASN A 216 17.41 -14.97 -20.13
C ASN A 216 16.76 -13.74 -19.47
N TRP A 217 16.77 -12.58 -20.15
CA TRP A 217 16.22 -11.34 -19.58
C TRP A 217 14.72 -11.40 -19.29
N GLU A 218 13.97 -12.27 -19.97
CA GLU A 218 12.54 -12.47 -19.69
C GLU A 218 12.30 -13.05 -18.29
N ASN A 219 13.31 -13.72 -17.71
CA ASN A 219 13.27 -14.21 -16.34
C ASN A 219 13.98 -13.28 -15.33
N PHE A 220 14.37 -12.07 -15.73
CA PHE A 220 14.86 -11.09 -14.76
C PHE A 220 13.75 -10.67 -13.80
N THR A 221 14.10 -10.46 -12.54
CA THR A 221 13.21 -9.95 -11.50
C THR A 221 13.79 -8.67 -10.91
N GLY A 222 13.05 -7.57 -11.06
CA GLY A 222 13.37 -6.32 -10.40
C GLY A 222 12.83 -6.32 -8.98
N VAL A 223 13.69 -6.02 -8.02
CA VAL A 223 13.37 -5.87 -6.59
C VAL A 223 13.44 -4.40 -6.22
N VAL A 224 12.37 -3.86 -5.72
CA VAL A 224 12.29 -2.48 -5.22
C VAL A 224 12.98 -2.39 -3.86
N LEU A 225 14.01 -1.56 -3.76
CA LEU A 225 14.68 -1.14 -2.52
C LEU A 225 14.12 0.23 -2.13
N ARG A 226 12.94 0.21 -1.47
CA ARG A 226 12.02 1.33 -1.38
C ARG A 226 12.66 2.61 -0.84
N ASP A 227 13.21 2.57 0.37
CA ASP A 227 13.72 3.77 1.06
C ASP A 227 15.14 4.13 0.60
N ALA A 228 15.84 3.20 -0.06
CA ALA A 228 17.11 3.47 -0.73
C ALA A 228 16.94 4.18 -2.08
N GLY A 229 15.71 4.24 -2.63
CA GLY A 229 15.47 4.84 -3.94
C GLY A 229 16.09 4.05 -5.10
N GLN A 230 16.17 2.72 -4.97
CA GLN A 230 16.89 1.86 -5.90
C GLN A 230 16.01 0.70 -6.39
N VAL A 231 16.42 0.13 -7.50
CA VAL A 231 15.95 -1.18 -8.01
C VAL A 231 17.16 -2.09 -8.16
N ALA A 232 17.12 -3.27 -7.52
CA ALA A 232 18.06 -4.35 -7.76
C ALA A 232 17.45 -5.33 -8.77
N ILE A 233 18.21 -5.76 -9.77
CA ILE A 233 17.77 -6.68 -10.82
C ILE A 233 18.47 -8.01 -10.60
N PHE A 234 17.70 -9.07 -10.48
CA PHE A 234 18.16 -10.44 -10.33
C PHE A 234 17.87 -11.24 -11.59
N ASP A 235 18.80 -12.08 -11.96
CA ASP A 235 18.62 -13.13 -12.99
C ASP A 235 17.90 -14.33 -12.34
N GLY A 236 16.68 -14.61 -12.78
CA GLY A 236 15.86 -15.68 -12.21
C GLY A 236 16.35 -17.09 -12.54
N ASP A 237 17.26 -17.27 -13.52
CA ASP A 237 17.85 -18.58 -13.84
C ASP A 237 19.07 -18.87 -12.97
N SER A 238 19.96 -17.88 -12.78
CA SER A 238 21.18 -18.04 -11.96
C SER A 238 21.03 -17.60 -10.52
N ASN A 239 19.97 -16.85 -10.19
CA ASN A 239 19.79 -16.20 -8.90
C ASN A 239 20.95 -15.28 -8.52
N GLU A 240 21.48 -14.51 -9.47
CA GLU A 240 22.53 -13.50 -9.25
C GLU A 240 21.95 -12.09 -9.36
N GLU A 241 22.41 -11.16 -8.51
CA GLU A 241 22.18 -9.75 -8.72
C GLU A 241 22.99 -9.26 -9.91
N VAL A 242 22.34 -8.82 -10.99
CA VAL A 242 23.00 -8.39 -12.22
C VAL A 242 23.15 -6.88 -12.34
N ALA A 243 22.34 -6.12 -11.61
CA ALA A 243 22.45 -4.67 -11.53
C ALA A 243 21.76 -4.13 -10.28
N ARG A 244 22.21 -2.96 -9.81
CA ARG A 244 21.52 -2.13 -8.82
C ARG A 244 21.55 -0.70 -9.30
N LEU A 245 20.38 -0.07 -9.43
CA LEU A 245 20.21 1.20 -10.13
C LEU A 245 19.47 2.19 -9.26
N ASP A 246 19.95 3.42 -9.22
CA ASP A 246 19.23 4.54 -8.61
C ASP A 246 18.03 4.90 -9.48
N THR A 247 16.88 5.11 -8.85
CA THR A 247 15.62 5.45 -9.51
C THR A 247 14.98 6.66 -8.82
N GLY A 248 13.79 6.64 -8.29
CA GLY A 248 13.20 7.76 -7.57
C GLY A 248 13.12 7.54 -6.07
N PHE A 249 12.71 8.55 -5.34
CA PHE A 249 12.47 8.44 -3.90
C PHE A 249 11.29 7.52 -3.60
N ALA A 250 11.42 6.66 -2.60
CA ALA A 250 10.40 5.72 -2.13
C ALA A 250 9.77 4.96 -3.29
N VAL A 251 10.61 4.28 -4.09
CA VAL A 251 10.20 3.48 -5.25
C VAL A 251 9.05 2.57 -4.85
N HIS A 252 8.00 2.54 -5.68
CA HIS A 252 6.79 1.82 -5.32
C HIS A 252 6.46 0.69 -6.28
N ILE A 253 6.49 0.98 -7.57
CA ILE A 253 6.10 0.03 -8.60
C ILE A 253 7.16 -0.04 -9.68
N LEU A 254 7.33 -1.24 -10.23
CA LEU A 254 8.08 -1.55 -11.42
C LEU A 254 7.14 -2.23 -12.42
N ARG A 255 7.20 -1.86 -13.69
CA ARG A 255 6.45 -2.51 -14.77
C ARG A 255 7.37 -2.88 -15.90
N SER A 256 7.19 -4.07 -16.43
CA SER A 256 7.86 -4.48 -17.66
C SER A 256 7.17 -3.87 -18.87
N SER A 257 7.95 -3.44 -19.84
CA SER A 257 7.44 -3.15 -21.18
C SER A 257 6.87 -4.42 -21.82
N SER A 258 6.02 -4.29 -22.82
CA SER A 258 5.36 -5.42 -23.46
C SER A 258 6.34 -6.40 -24.14
N SER A 259 7.47 -5.88 -24.66
CA SER A 259 8.55 -6.72 -25.21
C SER A 259 9.41 -7.43 -24.15
N GLY A 260 9.26 -7.07 -22.87
CA GLY A 260 10.14 -7.51 -21.80
C GLY A 260 11.51 -6.84 -21.76
N ARG A 261 11.83 -5.96 -22.72
CA ARG A 261 13.14 -5.32 -22.80
C ARG A 261 13.39 -4.27 -21.74
N TYR A 262 12.35 -3.52 -21.36
CA TYR A 262 12.47 -2.38 -20.48
C TYR A 262 11.72 -2.59 -19.17
N PHE A 263 12.25 -1.97 -18.10
CA PHE A 263 11.47 -1.68 -16.91
C PHE A 263 11.15 -0.18 -16.83
N TYR A 264 9.92 0.13 -16.43
CA TYR A 264 9.48 1.44 -15.97
C TYR A 264 9.39 1.40 -14.44
N ALA A 265 10.27 2.11 -13.76
CA ALA A 265 10.24 2.28 -12.31
C ALA A 265 9.61 3.63 -11.96
N ILE A 266 8.79 3.68 -10.90
CA ILE A 266 8.22 4.93 -10.41
C ILE A 266 8.50 5.13 -8.93
N GLY A 267 9.01 6.31 -8.61
CA GLY A 267 9.17 6.81 -7.25
C GLY A 267 7.98 7.65 -6.80
N ARG A 268 7.79 7.75 -5.48
CA ARG A 268 6.76 8.63 -4.94
C ARG A 268 6.98 10.10 -5.23
N ASP A 269 8.20 10.50 -5.54
CA ASP A 269 8.55 11.85 -6.00
C ASP A 269 8.10 12.14 -7.45
N GLY A 270 7.41 11.20 -8.09
CA GLY A 270 6.93 11.32 -9.46
C GLY A 270 8.01 11.16 -10.52
N LEU A 271 9.15 10.56 -10.17
CA LEU A 271 10.19 10.24 -11.13
C LEU A 271 9.90 8.90 -11.79
N VAL A 272 9.68 8.90 -13.10
CA VAL A 272 9.67 7.69 -13.94
C VAL A 272 11.08 7.45 -14.47
N THR A 273 11.59 6.25 -14.29
CA THR A 273 12.91 5.81 -14.74
C THR A 273 12.76 4.65 -15.72
N LEU A 274 13.33 4.79 -16.92
CA LEU A 274 13.37 3.75 -17.95
C LEU A 274 14.70 3.00 -17.89
N ILE A 275 14.64 1.68 -17.69
CA ILE A 275 15.80 0.80 -17.57
C ILE A 275 15.84 -0.14 -18.77
N ASP A 276 16.95 -0.16 -19.52
CA ASP A 276 17.16 -1.11 -20.63
C ASP A 276 17.87 -2.38 -20.10
N LEU A 277 17.22 -3.52 -20.25
CA LEU A 277 17.69 -4.83 -19.79
C LEU A 277 18.61 -5.53 -20.80
N TRP A 278 18.71 -5.04 -22.06
CA TRP A 278 19.51 -5.67 -23.12
C TRP A 278 20.97 -5.25 -23.15
N THR A 279 21.34 -4.23 -22.42
CA THR A 279 22.73 -3.80 -22.29
C THR A 279 23.54 -4.86 -21.51
N SER A 280 24.87 -4.86 -21.66
CA SER A 280 25.75 -5.83 -21.00
C SER A 280 25.53 -5.93 -19.49
N THR A 281 25.20 -4.81 -18.88
CA THR A 281 24.64 -4.66 -17.54
C THR A 281 23.43 -3.75 -17.65
N PRO A 282 22.25 -4.09 -17.12
CA PRO A 282 21.07 -3.23 -17.15
C PRO A 282 21.39 -1.80 -16.72
N GLN A 283 20.86 -0.80 -17.44
CA GLN A 283 21.15 0.61 -17.17
C GLN A 283 19.96 1.53 -17.38
N VAL A 284 19.94 2.66 -16.70
CA VAL A 284 18.97 3.73 -16.91
C VAL A 284 19.24 4.42 -18.24
N VAL A 285 18.21 4.58 -19.08
CA VAL A 285 18.31 5.17 -20.43
C VAL A 285 17.51 6.45 -20.59
N ALA A 286 16.52 6.69 -19.74
CA ALA A 286 15.78 7.95 -19.69
C ALA A 286 15.11 8.14 -18.34
N THR A 287 14.83 9.41 -17.98
CA THR A 287 14.04 9.77 -16.81
C THR A 287 13.13 10.96 -17.11
N VAL A 288 12.01 11.07 -16.40
CA VAL A 288 11.10 12.21 -16.43
C VAL A 288 10.33 12.32 -15.12
N LYS A 289 9.95 13.52 -14.72
CA LYS A 289 9.11 13.77 -13.54
C LYS A 289 7.77 14.34 -13.97
N GLY A 290 6.71 13.53 -13.90
CA GLY A 290 5.36 13.91 -14.28
C GLY A 290 4.40 14.22 -13.15
N CYS A 291 4.80 13.92 -11.93
CA CYS A 291 4.02 14.12 -10.72
C CYS A 291 4.89 14.72 -9.61
N HIS A 292 4.26 15.30 -8.59
CA HIS A 292 4.91 15.58 -7.31
C HIS A 292 4.78 14.39 -6.35
N ASP A 293 3.68 13.63 -6.44
CA ASP A 293 3.47 12.34 -5.79
C ASP A 293 2.83 11.39 -6.81
N ALA A 294 3.38 10.19 -6.97
CA ALA A 294 2.89 9.20 -7.91
C ALA A 294 2.92 7.78 -7.31
N ARG A 295 2.03 6.92 -7.84
CA ARG A 295 1.92 5.54 -7.37
C ARG A 295 1.77 4.51 -8.48
N SER A 296 1.50 4.93 -9.72
CA SER A 296 1.19 3.97 -10.78
C SER A 296 1.83 4.37 -12.11
N VAL A 297 2.35 3.37 -12.81
CA VAL A 297 2.89 3.46 -14.18
C VAL A 297 2.57 2.17 -14.90
N ASP A 298 2.23 2.22 -16.19
CA ASP A 298 2.15 1.02 -17.03
C ASP A 298 2.42 1.37 -18.51
N GLY A 299 2.99 0.42 -19.26
CA GLY A 299 3.22 0.55 -20.69
C GLY A 299 2.02 0.10 -21.53
N SER A 300 1.97 0.51 -22.80
CA SER A 300 0.98 0.00 -23.76
C SER A 300 1.28 -1.47 -24.11
N LYS A 301 0.23 -2.33 -24.07
CA LYS A 301 0.35 -3.79 -24.26
C LYS A 301 -0.41 -4.32 -25.47
N PHE A 302 -1.42 -3.62 -25.96
CA PHE A 302 -2.23 -4.07 -27.09
C PHE A 302 -1.38 -4.28 -28.36
N ALA A 303 -1.70 -5.32 -29.12
CA ALA A 303 -0.97 -5.68 -30.35
C ALA A 303 -0.91 -4.50 -31.33
N GLY A 304 0.30 -4.16 -31.80
CA GLY A 304 0.59 -3.02 -32.65
C GLY A 304 0.98 -1.74 -31.88
N TYR A 305 0.80 -1.69 -30.58
CA TYR A 305 1.20 -0.57 -29.71
C TYR A 305 2.20 -0.97 -28.61
N GLN A 306 2.74 -2.21 -28.70
CA GLN A 306 3.72 -2.68 -27.71
C GLN A 306 4.90 -1.71 -27.60
N ASP A 307 5.27 -1.34 -26.37
CA ASP A 307 6.35 -0.41 -26.03
C ASP A 307 6.23 0.99 -26.66
N THR A 308 5.07 1.35 -27.24
CA THR A 308 4.89 2.63 -27.95
C THR A 308 4.67 3.78 -26.97
N TYR A 309 3.87 3.53 -25.93
CA TYR A 309 3.50 4.55 -24.94
C TYR A 309 3.65 4.01 -23.52
N VAL A 310 3.78 4.93 -22.57
CA VAL A 310 3.69 4.68 -21.14
C VAL A 310 2.89 5.77 -20.47
N ILE A 311 2.07 5.41 -19.49
CA ILE A 311 1.24 6.34 -18.71
C ILE A 311 1.69 6.33 -17.26
N GLU A 312 1.79 7.53 -16.67
CA GLU A 312 2.01 7.75 -15.24
C GLU A 312 0.77 8.34 -14.60
N GLY A 313 0.35 7.81 -13.47
CA GLY A 313 -0.77 8.30 -12.69
C GLY A 313 -0.32 9.00 -11.41
N CYS A 314 -0.76 10.25 -11.25
CA CYS A 314 -0.39 11.08 -10.12
C CYS A 314 -1.32 10.89 -8.93
N TYR A 315 -0.75 10.93 -7.73
CA TYR A 315 -1.46 11.28 -6.51
C TYR A 315 -1.59 12.79 -6.43
N TRP A 316 -0.55 13.53 -6.86
CA TRP A 316 -0.59 14.97 -6.98
C TRP A 316 0.32 15.49 -8.11
N PRO A 317 -0.10 16.47 -8.91
CA PRO A 317 -1.47 17.01 -9.05
C PRO A 317 -2.46 15.93 -9.54
N PRO A 318 -3.81 16.17 -9.46
CA PRO A 318 -4.81 15.24 -9.99
C PRO A 318 -4.75 15.18 -11.52
N GLN A 319 -3.83 14.38 -12.05
CA GLN A 319 -3.55 14.24 -13.48
C GLN A 319 -2.96 12.88 -13.81
N TYR A 320 -2.97 12.52 -15.08
CA TYR A 320 -2.05 11.53 -15.63
C TYR A 320 -1.21 12.15 -16.74
N VAL A 321 -0.06 11.54 -16.99
CA VAL A 321 0.86 11.98 -18.05
C VAL A 321 1.19 10.79 -18.94
N VAL A 322 1.16 10.99 -20.25
CA VAL A 322 1.55 9.99 -21.24
C VAL A 322 2.88 10.39 -21.88
N TYR A 323 3.73 9.40 -22.05
CA TYR A 323 5.07 9.52 -22.62
C TYR A 323 5.25 8.58 -23.79
N ASP A 324 6.23 8.88 -24.63
CA ASP A 324 6.80 7.91 -25.55
C ASP A 324 7.45 6.74 -24.78
N GLY A 325 7.10 5.51 -25.11
CA GLY A 325 7.49 4.33 -24.35
C GLY A 325 8.99 4.00 -24.39
N LEU A 326 9.70 4.49 -25.42
CA LEU A 326 11.14 4.23 -25.59
C LEU A 326 12.02 5.36 -25.09
N THR A 327 11.50 6.58 -25.00
CA THR A 327 12.31 7.77 -24.66
C THR A 327 11.85 8.50 -23.41
N LEU A 328 10.66 8.20 -22.90
CA LEU A 328 9.94 8.97 -21.88
C LEU A 328 9.69 10.43 -22.28
N GLN A 329 9.76 10.78 -23.57
CA GLN A 329 9.41 12.11 -24.03
C GLN A 329 7.94 12.41 -23.70
N PRO A 330 7.64 13.48 -22.96
CA PRO A 330 6.26 13.83 -22.60
C PRO A 330 5.41 14.14 -23.85
N LYS A 331 4.25 13.48 -23.95
CA LYS A 331 3.29 13.66 -25.05
C LYS A 331 2.07 14.46 -24.63
N GLN A 332 1.39 14.02 -23.58
CA GLN A 332 0.18 14.69 -23.11
C GLN A 332 0.08 14.61 -21.58
N ARG A 333 -0.42 15.67 -20.99
CA ARG A 333 -0.88 15.76 -19.60
C ARG A 333 -2.39 15.99 -19.62
N VAL A 334 -3.12 15.21 -18.82
CA VAL A 334 -4.58 15.28 -18.74
C VAL A 334 -5.00 15.44 -17.28
N ASP A 335 -5.83 16.45 -17.01
CA ASP A 335 -6.43 16.66 -15.70
C ASP A 335 -7.53 15.61 -15.43
N LEU A 336 -7.62 15.13 -14.19
CA LEU A 336 -8.63 14.16 -13.78
C LEU A 336 -10.00 14.81 -13.51
N PRO A 337 -11.10 14.06 -13.61
CA PRO A 337 -12.40 14.50 -13.09
C PRO A 337 -12.31 14.85 -11.60
N MET A 338 -12.83 16.02 -11.23
CA MET A 338 -12.83 16.52 -9.85
C MET A 338 -14.24 16.51 -9.22
N THR A 339 -15.06 15.53 -9.63
CA THR A 339 -16.38 15.26 -9.05
C THR A 339 -16.50 13.75 -8.79
N ASP A 340 -16.93 13.39 -7.61
CA ASP A 340 -17.12 11.99 -7.24
C ASP A 340 -18.48 11.43 -7.70
N ILE A 341 -18.68 10.12 -7.44
CA ILE A 341 -19.91 9.40 -7.80
C ILE A 341 -21.18 9.92 -7.10
N ASP A 342 -21.04 10.69 -6.02
CA ASP A 342 -22.15 11.32 -5.29
C ASP A 342 -22.39 12.78 -5.73
N GLY A 343 -21.61 13.27 -6.71
CA GLY A 343 -21.70 14.64 -7.23
C GLY A 343 -20.98 15.69 -6.38
N VAL A 344 -20.11 15.26 -5.45
CA VAL A 344 -19.34 16.17 -4.59
C VAL A 344 -18.08 16.62 -5.32
N THR A 345 -17.80 17.92 -5.30
CA THR A 345 -16.54 18.47 -5.83
C THR A 345 -15.37 18.09 -4.92
N LEU A 346 -14.36 17.49 -5.51
CA LEU A 346 -13.14 17.03 -4.84
C LEU A 346 -12.05 18.12 -4.88
N ILE A 347 -11.21 18.14 -3.85
CA ILE A 347 -9.96 18.92 -3.82
C ILE A 347 -8.74 18.06 -4.17
N GLU A 348 -8.88 16.75 -4.08
CA GLU A 348 -7.88 15.73 -4.38
C GLU A 348 -8.56 14.55 -5.06
N ASN A 349 -7.98 14.03 -6.14
CA ASN A 349 -8.44 12.81 -6.78
C ASN A 349 -7.22 12.06 -7.32
N ARG A 350 -6.84 10.97 -6.66
CA ARG A 350 -5.59 10.26 -6.90
C ARG A 350 -5.76 9.10 -7.86
N VAL A 351 -4.78 8.92 -8.75
CA VAL A 351 -4.69 7.69 -9.56
C VAL A 351 -4.14 6.56 -8.70
N ALA A 352 -5.00 5.66 -8.27
CA ALA A 352 -4.62 4.56 -7.39
C ALA A 352 -3.90 3.42 -8.10
N SER A 353 -4.40 3.03 -9.28
CA SER A 353 -3.78 2.00 -10.12
C SER A 353 -4.01 2.27 -11.60
N ILE A 354 -3.07 1.80 -12.42
CA ILE A 354 -3.18 1.74 -13.87
C ILE A 354 -2.83 0.34 -14.33
N VAL A 355 -3.63 -0.20 -15.26
CA VAL A 355 -3.39 -1.49 -15.89
C VAL A 355 -3.68 -1.39 -17.38
N ALA A 356 -2.71 -1.76 -18.21
CA ALA A 356 -2.88 -1.80 -19.66
C ALA A 356 -3.64 -3.06 -20.08
N SER A 357 -4.63 -2.93 -20.95
CA SER A 357 -5.33 -4.06 -21.55
C SER A 357 -4.49 -4.72 -22.65
N HIS A 358 -4.56 -6.05 -22.73
CA HIS A 358 -4.05 -6.81 -23.87
C HIS A 358 -5.10 -6.95 -24.98
N ASN A 359 -6.38 -6.79 -24.63
CA ASN A 359 -7.50 -7.04 -25.54
C ASN A 359 -7.89 -5.79 -26.35
N ASP A 360 -7.62 -4.60 -25.80
CA ASP A 360 -7.97 -3.31 -26.39
C ASP A 360 -6.83 -2.29 -26.19
N PRO A 361 -6.70 -1.27 -27.09
CA PRO A 361 -5.67 -0.24 -26.95
C PRO A 361 -6.01 0.79 -25.87
N VAL A 362 -6.20 0.33 -24.63
CA VAL A 362 -6.61 1.17 -23.50
C VAL A 362 -5.82 0.89 -22.24
N TRP A 363 -5.73 1.90 -21.38
CA TRP A 363 -5.39 1.76 -19.96
C TRP A 363 -6.65 1.88 -19.11
N VAL A 364 -6.74 1.03 -18.11
CA VAL A 364 -7.77 1.09 -17.06
C VAL A 364 -7.19 1.84 -15.86
N VAL A 365 -7.79 2.96 -15.51
CA VAL A 365 -7.28 3.90 -14.52
C VAL A 365 -8.27 4.02 -13.36
N SER A 366 -7.84 3.66 -12.15
CA SER A 366 -8.68 3.73 -10.94
C SER A 366 -8.50 5.08 -10.25
N LEU A 367 -9.57 5.87 -10.17
CA LEU A 367 -9.60 7.18 -9.50
C LEU A 367 -10.13 7.01 -8.08
N LYS A 368 -9.26 7.24 -7.11
CA LYS A 368 -9.45 6.82 -5.71
C LYS A 368 -10.63 7.52 -5.04
N GLU A 369 -10.58 8.83 -4.94
CA GLU A 369 -11.58 9.64 -4.23
C GLU A 369 -12.87 9.75 -5.02
N ALA A 370 -12.78 9.82 -6.33
CA ALA A 370 -13.95 9.90 -7.19
C ALA A 370 -14.79 8.61 -7.18
N GLY A 371 -14.17 7.44 -6.92
CA GLY A 371 -14.85 6.15 -7.03
C GLY A 371 -15.14 5.77 -8.49
N ILE A 372 -14.31 6.23 -9.42
CA ILE A 372 -14.48 6.07 -10.85
C ILE A 372 -13.36 5.20 -11.42
N VAL A 373 -13.71 4.26 -12.27
CA VAL A 373 -12.76 3.61 -13.17
C VAL A 373 -12.85 4.30 -14.53
N SER A 374 -11.75 4.93 -14.94
CA SER A 374 -11.64 5.62 -16.24
C SER A 374 -10.95 4.72 -17.26
N ILE A 375 -11.44 4.74 -18.50
CA ILE A 375 -10.81 4.08 -19.64
C ILE A 375 -10.11 5.16 -20.44
N VAL A 376 -8.79 5.04 -20.58
CA VAL A 376 -7.94 5.97 -21.35
C VAL A 376 -7.52 5.27 -22.64
N ASP A 377 -7.91 5.84 -23.77
CA ASP A 377 -7.62 5.32 -25.11
C ASP A 377 -6.24 5.82 -25.60
N TYR A 378 -5.44 4.90 -26.16
CA TYR A 378 -4.18 5.21 -26.81
C TYR A 378 -4.14 4.79 -28.30
N SER A 379 -5.30 4.61 -28.92
CA SER A 379 -5.41 4.16 -30.31
C SER A 379 -5.22 5.27 -31.35
N ASP A 380 -5.03 6.54 -30.93
CA ASP A 380 -4.76 7.64 -31.87
C ASP A 380 -3.54 7.30 -32.74
N PRO A 381 -3.71 7.16 -34.07
CA PRO A 381 -2.64 6.77 -34.96
C PRO A 381 -1.51 7.81 -35.08
N TYR A 382 -1.74 9.02 -34.61
CA TYR A 382 -0.74 10.09 -34.59
C TYR A 382 -0.03 10.22 -33.24
N GLY A 383 -0.55 9.55 -32.19
CA GLY A 383 -0.01 9.59 -30.82
C GLY A 383 -0.01 10.99 -30.22
N LEU A 384 -1.06 11.76 -30.49
CA LEU A 384 -1.21 13.14 -30.05
C LEU A 384 -2.32 13.32 -29.02
N ASP A 385 -3.27 12.38 -28.96
CA ASP A 385 -4.41 12.46 -28.05
C ASP A 385 -4.61 11.14 -27.31
N PHE A 386 -4.78 11.21 -25.99
CA PHE A 386 -4.97 10.09 -25.07
C PHE A 386 -6.17 10.39 -24.15
N PRO A 387 -7.39 10.43 -24.70
CA PRO A 387 -8.56 10.87 -23.96
C PRO A 387 -9.07 9.83 -22.98
N ILE A 388 -9.75 10.30 -21.94
CA ILE A 388 -10.68 9.46 -21.18
C ILE A 388 -11.93 9.26 -22.06
N VAL A 389 -12.14 8.04 -22.53
CA VAL A 389 -13.28 7.69 -23.38
C VAL A 389 -14.48 7.18 -22.58
N SER A 390 -14.27 6.74 -21.35
CA SER A 390 -15.34 6.29 -20.45
C SER A 390 -14.97 6.55 -19.00
N ASN A 391 -15.97 6.98 -18.21
CA ASN A 391 -15.89 7.10 -16.75
C ASN A 391 -16.98 6.22 -16.13
N ILE A 392 -16.62 5.15 -15.50
CA ILE A 392 -17.51 4.15 -14.93
C ILE A 392 -17.61 4.39 -13.43
N ALA A 393 -18.81 4.81 -12.98
CA ALA A 393 -19.09 5.01 -11.56
C ALA A 393 -19.09 3.65 -10.85
N THR A 394 -18.35 3.54 -9.75
CA THR A 394 -18.14 2.28 -9.02
C THR A 394 -18.32 2.47 -7.51
N ALA A 395 -17.24 2.46 -6.73
CA ALA A 395 -17.25 2.71 -5.30
C ALA A 395 -16.03 3.55 -4.89
N LYS A 396 -16.17 4.36 -3.84
CA LYS A 396 -15.12 5.28 -3.39
C LYS A 396 -13.93 4.56 -2.77
N PHE A 397 -12.81 5.24 -2.84
CA PHE A 397 -11.49 4.86 -2.38
C PHE A 397 -10.98 3.59 -3.06
N LEU A 398 -11.03 3.62 -4.41
CA LEU A 398 -10.38 2.61 -5.23
C LEU A 398 -8.88 2.53 -4.90
N HIS A 399 -8.32 1.32 -5.00
CA HIS A 399 -6.92 1.06 -4.72
C HIS A 399 -6.32 0.14 -5.77
N ASP A 400 -5.81 -1.02 -5.37
CA ASP A 400 -5.18 -1.96 -6.29
C ASP A 400 -6.20 -2.78 -7.07
N GLY A 401 -5.84 -3.16 -8.29
CA GLY A 401 -6.68 -3.99 -9.14
C GLY A 401 -5.90 -4.70 -10.23
N GLY A 402 -6.51 -5.74 -10.79
CA GLY A 402 -6.00 -6.54 -11.89
C GLY A 402 -7.12 -7.14 -12.71
N PHE A 403 -6.77 -7.84 -13.78
CA PHE A 403 -7.74 -8.49 -14.65
C PHE A 403 -8.15 -9.87 -14.13
N ASP A 404 -9.35 -10.29 -14.52
CA ASP A 404 -9.69 -11.69 -14.54
C ASP A 404 -8.81 -12.45 -15.57
N ARG A 405 -8.90 -13.77 -15.56
CA ARG A 405 -8.11 -14.60 -16.48
C ARG A 405 -8.32 -14.28 -17.97
N THR A 406 -9.47 -13.74 -18.34
CA THR A 406 -9.80 -13.44 -19.74
C THR A 406 -9.31 -12.06 -20.21
N GLY A 407 -8.98 -11.17 -19.27
CA GLY A 407 -8.67 -9.78 -19.54
C GLY A 407 -9.90 -8.93 -19.90
N ASN A 408 -11.12 -9.48 -19.82
CA ASN A 408 -12.36 -8.77 -20.13
C ASN A 408 -12.96 -8.05 -18.91
N TYR A 409 -12.60 -8.49 -17.71
CA TYR A 409 -13.10 -7.91 -16.47
C TYR A 409 -11.94 -7.37 -15.64
N PHE A 410 -12.07 -6.13 -15.21
CA PHE A 410 -11.14 -5.50 -14.29
C PHE A 410 -11.71 -5.51 -12.88
N LEU A 411 -10.95 -6.10 -11.94
CA LEU A 411 -11.33 -6.26 -10.55
C LEU A 411 -10.48 -5.34 -9.69
N VAL A 412 -11.11 -4.42 -8.96
CA VAL A 412 -10.40 -3.42 -8.14
C VAL A 412 -10.99 -3.33 -6.75
N ALA A 413 -10.11 -3.21 -5.75
CA ALA A 413 -10.52 -2.98 -4.37
C ALA A 413 -10.98 -1.53 -4.17
N ALA A 414 -12.19 -1.35 -3.66
CA ALA A 414 -12.65 -0.10 -3.04
C ALA A 414 -12.46 -0.23 -1.52
N ASN A 415 -11.22 -0.08 -1.08
CA ASN A 415 -10.80 -0.59 0.22
C ASN A 415 -11.47 0.11 1.41
N ALA A 416 -11.67 1.43 1.38
CA ALA A 416 -12.41 2.12 2.45
C ALA A 416 -13.94 1.92 2.36
N SER A 417 -14.44 1.35 1.26
CA SER A 417 -15.85 0.93 1.10
C SER A 417 -16.07 -0.56 1.40
N ASN A 418 -15.02 -1.30 1.76
CA ASN A 418 -15.07 -2.74 2.08
C ASN A 418 -15.61 -3.61 0.93
N LYS A 419 -15.29 -3.25 -0.32
CA LYS A 419 -15.83 -3.89 -1.52
C LYS A 419 -14.73 -4.21 -2.53
N MET A 420 -14.95 -5.28 -3.28
CA MET A 420 -14.37 -5.43 -4.60
C MET A 420 -15.36 -4.94 -5.65
N VAL A 421 -14.84 -4.31 -6.69
CA VAL A 421 -15.59 -3.80 -7.83
C VAL A 421 -15.16 -4.56 -9.07
N VAL A 422 -16.10 -4.95 -9.91
CA VAL A 422 -15.88 -5.63 -11.18
C VAL A 422 -16.37 -4.76 -12.33
N VAL A 423 -15.50 -4.38 -13.23
CA VAL A 423 -15.82 -3.61 -14.43
C VAL A 423 -15.69 -4.49 -15.66
N ASP A 424 -16.76 -4.58 -16.44
CA ASP A 424 -16.75 -5.20 -17.77
C ASP A 424 -16.15 -4.23 -18.78
N LEU A 425 -15.03 -4.56 -19.37
CA LEU A 425 -14.33 -3.70 -20.33
C LEU A 425 -14.94 -3.77 -21.74
N VAL A 426 -15.62 -4.86 -22.08
CA VAL A 426 -16.27 -5.00 -23.40
C VAL A 426 -17.46 -4.05 -23.50
N THR A 427 -18.27 -3.99 -22.43
CA THR A 427 -19.44 -3.10 -22.37
C THR A 427 -19.12 -1.74 -21.75
N GLN A 428 -17.95 -1.60 -21.13
CA GLN A 428 -17.50 -0.43 -20.35
C GLN A 428 -18.52 -0.04 -19.26
N THR A 429 -19.00 -1.04 -18.51
CA THR A 429 -19.97 -0.85 -17.43
C THR A 429 -19.54 -1.54 -16.15
N LEU A 430 -20.15 -1.12 -15.03
CA LEU A 430 -20.03 -1.83 -13.76
C LEU A 430 -20.77 -3.17 -13.87
N ALA A 431 -20.03 -4.29 -13.79
CA ALA A 431 -20.60 -5.63 -13.83
C ALA A 431 -21.10 -6.07 -12.45
N ALA A 432 -20.34 -5.80 -11.38
CA ALA A 432 -20.72 -6.17 -10.02
C ALA A 432 -19.98 -5.36 -8.96
N THR A 433 -20.54 -5.37 -7.74
CA THR A 433 -19.84 -5.02 -6.50
C THR A 433 -19.98 -6.17 -5.52
N ILE A 434 -18.90 -6.54 -4.83
CA ILE A 434 -18.84 -7.68 -3.91
C ILE A 434 -18.45 -7.15 -2.53
N ASP A 435 -19.31 -7.32 -1.53
CA ASP A 435 -19.03 -6.97 -0.14
C ASP A 435 -18.09 -8.02 0.46
N THR A 436 -16.79 -7.73 0.50
CA THR A 436 -15.74 -8.72 0.84
C THR A 436 -15.30 -8.70 2.30
N GLY A 437 -15.58 -7.62 3.02
CA GLY A 437 -15.11 -7.39 4.39
C GLY A 437 -14.12 -6.23 4.49
N GLN A 438 -13.55 -6.03 5.68
CA GLN A 438 -12.84 -4.80 6.02
C GLN A 438 -11.52 -4.62 5.25
N VAL A 439 -11.43 -3.51 4.54
CA VAL A 439 -10.24 -3.00 3.85
C VAL A 439 -9.60 -4.07 2.94
N PRO A 440 -10.30 -4.51 1.86
CA PRO A 440 -9.72 -5.44 0.90
C PRO A 440 -8.47 -4.83 0.25
N HIS A 441 -7.41 -5.63 0.08
CA HIS A 441 -6.13 -5.20 -0.50
C HIS A 441 -5.47 -6.37 -1.26
N PRO A 442 -5.86 -6.61 -2.51
CA PRO A 442 -5.39 -7.76 -3.26
C PRO A 442 -4.02 -7.59 -3.93
N GLY A 443 -3.45 -6.38 -4.00
CA GLY A 443 -2.45 -6.07 -5.01
C GLY A 443 -3.07 -6.18 -6.41
N ARG A 444 -2.60 -7.12 -7.23
CA ARG A 444 -3.24 -7.45 -8.53
C ARG A 444 -4.35 -8.50 -8.42
N GLY A 445 -4.58 -9.06 -7.23
CA GLY A 445 -5.42 -10.23 -7.05
C GLY A 445 -4.72 -11.53 -7.49
N VAL A 446 -5.48 -12.59 -7.61
CA VAL A 446 -4.99 -13.90 -8.05
C VAL A 446 -6.08 -14.65 -8.79
N ASN A 447 -5.73 -15.29 -9.90
CA ASN A 447 -6.63 -16.11 -10.69
C ASN A 447 -6.21 -17.58 -10.61
N TRP A 448 -7.14 -18.50 -10.27
CA TRP A 448 -6.92 -19.93 -10.37
C TRP A 448 -8.21 -20.69 -10.68
N TYR A 449 -8.07 -21.94 -11.09
CA TYR A 449 -9.21 -22.83 -11.29
C TYR A 449 -9.52 -23.58 -9.99
N ASP A 450 -10.68 -23.30 -9.38
CA ASP A 450 -11.20 -24.00 -8.22
C ASP A 450 -12.00 -25.21 -8.69
N PRO A 451 -11.79 -26.43 -8.14
CA PRO A 451 -12.47 -27.65 -8.61
C PRO A 451 -14.01 -27.59 -8.49
N ASP A 452 -14.54 -26.82 -7.53
CA ASP A 452 -15.98 -26.74 -7.26
C ASP A 452 -16.66 -25.58 -7.99
N TYR A 453 -15.91 -24.46 -8.25
CA TYR A 453 -16.49 -23.19 -8.68
C TYR A 453 -15.95 -22.69 -10.03
N GLY A 454 -15.05 -23.41 -10.68
CA GLY A 454 -14.41 -22.98 -11.91
C GLY A 454 -13.36 -21.88 -11.69
N TRP A 455 -13.22 -20.95 -12.62
CA TRP A 455 -12.27 -19.84 -12.44
C TRP A 455 -12.75 -18.90 -11.33
N VAL A 456 -11.87 -18.64 -10.39
CA VAL A 456 -12.09 -17.74 -9.26
C VAL A 456 -11.01 -16.68 -9.20
N ASN A 457 -11.31 -15.59 -8.49
CA ASN A 457 -10.34 -14.58 -8.09
C ASN A 457 -10.48 -14.34 -6.58
N ALA A 458 -9.50 -13.69 -5.95
CA ALA A 458 -9.53 -13.47 -4.52
C ALA A 458 -8.87 -12.15 -4.09
N THR A 459 -9.29 -11.67 -2.93
CA THR A 459 -8.68 -10.56 -2.20
C THR A 459 -8.29 -10.98 -0.80
N SER A 460 -7.15 -10.49 -0.32
CA SER A 460 -6.79 -10.46 1.10
C SER A 460 -7.25 -9.14 1.73
N HIS A 461 -7.07 -8.97 3.04
CA HIS A 461 -7.59 -7.81 3.77
C HIS A 461 -6.56 -7.23 4.74
N ILE A 462 -6.50 -5.89 4.79
CA ILE A 462 -5.75 -5.18 5.84
C ILE A 462 -6.54 -5.24 7.15
N GLY A 463 -7.86 -5.06 7.10
CA GLY A 463 -8.72 -4.90 8.28
C GLY A 463 -9.19 -6.21 8.92
N GLU A 464 -9.09 -7.34 8.24
CA GLU A 464 -9.56 -8.64 8.72
C GLU A 464 -8.57 -9.76 8.42
N GLY A 465 -8.51 -10.76 9.32
CA GLY A 465 -7.71 -11.98 9.14
C GLY A 465 -8.40 -12.99 8.23
N LYS A 466 -8.60 -12.65 6.95
CA LYS A 466 -9.22 -13.57 5.98
C LYS A 466 -8.80 -13.32 4.54
N VAL A 467 -9.03 -14.31 3.70
CA VAL A 467 -9.08 -14.20 2.24
C VAL A 467 -10.51 -14.45 1.78
N THR A 468 -11.02 -13.57 0.94
CA THR A 468 -12.34 -13.72 0.30
C THR A 468 -12.14 -14.15 -1.15
N VAL A 469 -12.70 -15.31 -1.50
CA VAL A 469 -12.66 -15.90 -2.85
C VAL A 469 -14.03 -15.72 -3.50
N TYR A 470 -14.05 -15.27 -4.73
CA TYR A 470 -15.30 -15.07 -5.49
C TYR A 470 -15.19 -15.65 -6.89
N GLY A 471 -16.31 -16.13 -7.42
CA GLY A 471 -16.39 -16.66 -8.78
C GLY A 471 -16.02 -15.58 -9.81
N ALA A 472 -15.20 -15.95 -10.80
CA ALA A 472 -14.74 -15.06 -11.86
C ALA A 472 -14.88 -15.71 -13.25
N ASP A 473 -15.90 -16.54 -13.43
CA ASP A 473 -16.18 -17.25 -14.68
C ASP A 473 -17.66 -17.07 -15.09
N PRO A 474 -18.07 -15.88 -15.55
CA PRO A 474 -19.47 -15.61 -15.89
C PRO A 474 -19.98 -16.41 -17.10
N VAL A 475 -19.08 -17.02 -17.88
CA VAL A 475 -19.44 -17.85 -19.04
C VAL A 475 -19.56 -19.34 -18.66
N GLY A 476 -18.58 -19.86 -17.93
CA GLY A 476 -18.54 -21.28 -17.56
C GLY A 476 -19.35 -21.60 -16.30
N HIS A 477 -19.39 -20.65 -15.34
CA HIS A 477 -20.04 -20.81 -14.04
C HIS A 477 -20.89 -19.58 -13.69
N PRO A 478 -21.94 -19.23 -14.49
CA PRO A 478 -22.72 -18.01 -14.32
C PRO A 478 -23.45 -17.92 -12.98
N ASP A 479 -23.79 -19.06 -12.38
CA ASP A 479 -24.57 -19.11 -11.12
C ASP A 479 -23.76 -18.62 -9.91
N VAL A 480 -22.44 -18.63 -9.98
CA VAL A 480 -21.53 -18.18 -8.90
C VAL A 480 -20.68 -16.99 -9.30
N ALA A 481 -20.83 -16.49 -10.53
CA ALA A 481 -20.06 -15.35 -11.01
C ALA A 481 -20.31 -14.11 -10.14
N TRP A 482 -19.21 -13.49 -9.70
CA TRP A 482 -19.18 -12.30 -8.86
C TRP A 482 -19.86 -12.49 -7.49
N GLN A 483 -19.97 -13.74 -7.02
CA GLN A 483 -20.44 -14.07 -5.68
C GLN A 483 -19.28 -14.64 -4.85
N ILE A 484 -19.32 -14.41 -3.54
CA ILE A 484 -18.37 -15.04 -2.61
C ILE A 484 -18.63 -16.54 -2.60
N VAL A 485 -17.60 -17.33 -2.90
CA VAL A 485 -17.67 -18.79 -2.93
C VAL A 485 -16.91 -19.42 -1.77
N ARG A 486 -15.87 -18.73 -1.23
CA ARG A 486 -15.14 -19.18 -0.04
C ARG A 486 -14.69 -17.97 0.79
N GLU A 487 -14.63 -18.16 2.11
CA GLU A 487 -13.91 -17.29 3.04
C GLU A 487 -12.90 -18.15 3.81
N ILE A 488 -11.63 -17.77 3.77
CA ILE A 488 -10.53 -18.54 4.35
C ILE A 488 -9.94 -17.71 5.49
N THR A 489 -10.07 -18.20 6.72
CA THR A 489 -9.56 -17.53 7.90
C THR A 489 -8.02 -17.61 7.98
N LEU A 490 -7.37 -16.47 8.23
CA LEU A 490 -5.95 -16.33 8.48
C LEU A 490 -5.69 -16.09 9.97
N PRO A 491 -4.47 -16.38 10.48
CA PRO A 491 -4.11 -16.12 11.88
C PRO A 491 -4.17 -14.65 12.29
N SER A 492 -4.00 -13.72 11.35
CA SER A 492 -4.02 -12.28 11.62
C SER A 492 -4.57 -11.49 10.44
N SER A 493 -4.99 -10.27 10.70
CA SER A 493 -5.22 -9.22 9.72
C SER A 493 -3.89 -8.62 9.22
N GLY A 494 -3.96 -7.61 8.34
CA GLY A 494 -2.80 -6.84 7.91
C GLY A 494 -2.14 -7.33 6.63
N SER A 495 -2.85 -8.12 5.80
CA SER A 495 -2.33 -8.55 4.50
C SER A 495 -2.28 -7.38 3.50
N LEU A 496 -1.15 -7.29 2.79
CA LEU A 496 -0.96 -6.36 1.67
C LEU A 496 -1.00 -7.05 0.31
N PHE A 497 -0.60 -8.32 0.22
CA PHE A 497 -0.50 -9.01 -1.05
C PHE A 497 -0.97 -10.45 -0.98
N ILE A 498 -1.69 -10.84 -2.03
CA ILE A 498 -2.02 -12.21 -2.37
C ILE A 498 -1.49 -12.49 -3.77
N LYS A 499 -0.84 -13.62 -3.99
CA LYS A 499 -0.31 -13.97 -5.30
C LYS A 499 -0.21 -15.47 -5.51
N SER A 500 -0.28 -15.88 -6.77
CA SER A 500 -0.01 -17.23 -7.22
C SER A 500 0.69 -17.24 -8.59
N HIS A 501 0.98 -18.41 -9.09
CA HIS A 501 1.44 -18.67 -10.45
C HIS A 501 0.73 -19.93 -10.99
N PRO A 502 0.39 -20.03 -12.29
CA PRO A 502 -0.30 -21.20 -12.85
C PRO A 502 0.33 -22.54 -12.49
N ASN A 503 1.66 -22.61 -12.41
CA ASN A 503 2.42 -23.82 -12.10
C ASN A 503 2.65 -24.08 -10.60
N SER A 504 2.30 -23.14 -9.72
CA SER A 504 2.38 -23.33 -8.26
C SER A 504 1.08 -23.97 -7.73
N PRO A 505 1.13 -24.93 -6.80
CA PRO A 505 -0.07 -25.47 -6.17
C PRO A 505 -0.69 -24.51 -5.13
N TRP A 506 0.00 -23.40 -4.83
CA TRP A 506 -0.35 -22.50 -3.73
C TRP A 506 -0.85 -21.13 -4.20
N VAL A 507 -1.76 -20.58 -3.44
CA VAL A 507 -2.00 -19.13 -3.33
C VAL A 507 -1.30 -18.67 -2.05
N LEU A 508 -0.37 -17.70 -2.16
CA LEU A 508 0.41 -17.17 -1.05
C LEU A 508 -0.17 -15.85 -0.57
N VAL A 509 -0.19 -15.66 0.75
CA VAL A 509 -0.72 -14.47 1.41
C VAL A 509 0.25 -14.01 2.50
N ASP A 510 0.55 -12.71 2.55
CA ASP A 510 1.30 -12.10 3.64
C ASP A 510 0.38 -11.57 4.76
N MET A 511 0.97 -11.22 5.89
CA MET A 511 0.31 -10.51 6.99
C MET A 511 1.21 -9.36 7.47
N THR A 512 1.78 -8.62 6.53
CA THR A 512 2.83 -7.60 6.73
C THR A 512 2.51 -6.57 7.82
N LEU A 513 1.24 -6.18 7.94
CA LEU A 513 0.78 -5.19 8.93
C LEU A 513 0.13 -5.85 10.16
N SER A 514 0.41 -7.12 10.42
CA SER A 514 -0.09 -7.82 11.60
C SER A 514 0.29 -7.10 12.89
N ALA A 515 -0.69 -6.87 13.76
CA ALA A 515 -0.47 -6.35 15.12
C ALA A 515 -0.33 -7.49 16.16
N THR A 516 -0.46 -8.75 15.75
CA THR A 516 -0.49 -9.93 16.64
C THR A 516 0.72 -10.85 16.48
N GLY A 517 1.84 -10.32 15.94
CA GLY A 517 3.10 -11.06 15.86
C GLY A 517 3.23 -11.99 14.64
N HIS A 518 2.35 -11.86 13.63
CA HIS A 518 2.42 -12.64 12.39
C HIS A 518 2.97 -11.83 11.18
N ASP A 519 3.58 -10.68 11.43
CA ASP A 519 4.13 -9.82 10.38
C ASP A 519 5.37 -10.39 9.67
N LYS A 520 5.96 -11.46 10.26
CA LYS A 520 7.06 -12.25 9.65
C LYS A 520 6.60 -13.50 8.92
N ASP A 521 5.31 -13.81 8.99
CA ASP A 521 4.74 -15.05 8.48
C ASP A 521 4.11 -14.86 7.10
N ILE A 522 4.08 -15.94 6.34
CA ILE A 522 3.26 -16.08 5.15
C ILE A 522 2.36 -17.31 5.28
N CYS A 523 1.23 -17.29 4.58
CA CYS A 523 0.27 -18.39 4.57
C CYS A 523 0.15 -18.98 3.16
N ALA A 524 0.02 -20.31 3.08
CA ALA A 524 -0.21 -21.05 1.86
C ALA A 524 -1.64 -21.62 1.84
N ILE A 525 -2.39 -21.29 0.80
CA ILE A 525 -3.73 -21.81 0.52
C ILE A 525 -3.59 -22.80 -0.63
N ALA A 526 -4.06 -24.03 -0.44
CA ALA A 526 -4.01 -25.07 -1.47
C ALA A 526 -5.07 -24.81 -2.54
N LYS A 527 -4.68 -24.75 -3.81
CA LYS A 527 -5.60 -24.48 -4.93
C LYS A 527 -6.60 -25.60 -5.19
N ASP A 528 -6.18 -26.85 -4.95
CA ASP A 528 -7.00 -28.04 -5.19
C ASP A 528 -8.15 -28.21 -4.21
N THR A 529 -8.00 -27.68 -2.99
CA THR A 529 -9.04 -27.74 -1.94
C THR A 529 -9.67 -26.38 -1.64
N GLY A 530 -9.02 -25.28 -2.02
CA GLY A 530 -9.44 -23.93 -1.69
C GLY A 530 -9.40 -23.65 -0.17
N THR A 531 -8.49 -24.31 0.57
CA THR A 531 -8.37 -24.21 2.03
C THR A 531 -6.97 -23.76 2.45
N LEU A 532 -6.88 -23.13 3.64
CA LEU A 532 -5.60 -22.82 4.27
C LEU A 532 -4.90 -24.15 4.62
N ASP A 533 -3.69 -24.35 4.12
CA ASP A 533 -2.87 -25.51 4.46
C ASP A 533 -2.02 -25.22 5.70
N HIS A 534 -1.14 -24.21 5.62
CA HIS A 534 -0.32 -23.79 6.76
C HIS A 534 0.18 -22.35 6.61
N CYS A 535 0.65 -21.80 7.75
CA CYS A 535 1.40 -20.55 7.80
C CYS A 535 2.74 -20.80 8.45
N PHE A 536 3.77 -20.06 8.05
CA PHE A 536 5.12 -20.23 8.58
C PHE A 536 5.93 -18.94 8.50
N THR A 537 6.89 -18.80 9.41
CA THR A 537 7.79 -17.64 9.47
C THR A 537 8.84 -17.72 8.38
N VAL A 538 8.97 -16.64 7.60
CA VAL A 538 9.94 -16.52 6.52
C VAL A 538 10.89 -15.33 6.72
N ALA A 539 10.40 -14.20 7.20
CA ALA A 539 11.23 -13.03 7.49
C ALA A 539 12.01 -13.19 8.80
N THR A 540 13.22 -12.65 8.86
CA THR A 540 14.11 -12.75 10.02
C THR A 540 14.15 -11.44 10.80
N ASN A 541 14.50 -10.32 10.13
CA ASN A 541 14.72 -9.03 10.77
C ASN A 541 13.44 -8.18 10.78
N GLY A 542 12.84 -7.99 9.62
CA GLY A 542 11.66 -7.16 9.41
C GLY A 542 10.39 -7.94 9.18
N LYS A 543 9.61 -7.52 8.16
CA LYS A 543 8.29 -8.05 7.86
C LYS A 543 8.29 -8.81 6.54
N ALA A 544 7.56 -9.91 6.49
CA ALA A 544 7.31 -10.61 5.23
C ALA A 544 6.37 -9.77 4.35
N VAL A 545 6.78 -9.47 3.11
CA VAL A 545 5.96 -8.67 2.20
C VAL A 545 6.14 -9.09 0.76
N HIS A 546 5.04 -9.10 0.03
CA HIS A 546 4.95 -9.30 -1.42
C HIS A 546 5.58 -10.60 -1.90
N PHE A 547 5.08 -11.12 -3.01
CA PHE A 547 5.54 -12.34 -3.65
C PHE A 547 5.83 -12.08 -5.12
N GLU A 548 6.86 -12.74 -5.69
CA GLU A 548 7.03 -12.81 -7.13
C GLU A 548 7.64 -14.15 -7.52
N PHE A 549 7.03 -14.79 -8.51
CA PHE A 549 7.52 -16.05 -9.05
C PHE A 549 8.54 -15.78 -10.15
N ASN A 550 9.43 -16.76 -10.37
CA ASN A 550 10.20 -16.80 -11.60
C ASN A 550 9.28 -17.12 -12.79
N LYS A 551 9.76 -16.93 -14.02
CA LYS A 551 8.98 -17.12 -15.25
C LYS A 551 8.29 -18.49 -15.32
N GLU A 552 8.96 -19.54 -14.88
CA GLU A 552 8.47 -20.92 -14.91
C GLU A 552 7.54 -21.26 -13.73
N GLY A 553 7.48 -20.42 -12.71
CA GLY A 553 6.69 -20.65 -11.48
C GLY A 553 7.26 -21.75 -10.59
N THR A 554 8.54 -22.06 -10.71
CA THR A 554 9.23 -23.09 -9.89
C THR A 554 9.82 -22.54 -8.61
N GLU A 555 10.06 -21.24 -8.55
CA GLU A 555 10.59 -20.51 -7.41
C GLU A 555 9.73 -19.29 -7.11
N VAL A 556 9.66 -18.89 -5.85
CA VAL A 556 8.99 -17.66 -5.40
C VAL A 556 9.87 -16.86 -4.47
N MET A 557 9.97 -15.56 -4.74
CA MET A 557 10.70 -14.59 -3.93
C MET A 557 9.77 -13.90 -2.93
N VAL A 558 10.20 -13.81 -1.66
CA VAL A 558 9.52 -13.06 -0.58
C VAL A 558 10.52 -12.06 -0.01
N SER A 559 10.09 -10.82 0.27
CA SER A 559 10.96 -9.83 0.92
C SER A 559 10.85 -9.90 2.44
N ASP A 560 12.00 -9.78 3.10
CA ASP A 560 12.15 -9.43 4.51
C ASP A 560 12.37 -7.91 4.56
N TRP A 561 11.30 -7.16 4.76
CA TRP A 561 11.30 -5.69 4.68
C TRP A 561 11.88 -5.07 5.93
N ASP A 562 13.16 -4.77 5.89
CA ASP A 562 13.95 -4.14 6.95
C ASP A 562 15.06 -3.28 6.33
N GLN A 563 15.71 -2.41 7.13
CA GLN A 563 16.90 -1.67 6.70
C GLN A 563 18.07 -2.62 6.43
N ASP A 564 18.20 -3.69 7.21
CA ASP A 564 19.10 -4.83 6.94
C ASP A 564 18.29 -5.99 6.35
N GLY A 565 17.60 -5.69 5.25
CA GLY A 565 16.65 -6.58 4.63
C GLY A 565 17.27 -7.65 3.76
N SER A 566 16.42 -8.59 3.36
CA SER A 566 16.77 -9.70 2.50
C SER A 566 15.64 -10.07 1.54
N VAL A 567 15.96 -10.80 0.47
CA VAL A 567 14.99 -11.50 -0.37
C VAL A 567 15.21 -12.99 -0.22
N ILE A 568 14.16 -13.68 0.15
CA ILE A 568 14.15 -15.13 0.36
C ILE A 568 13.59 -15.79 -0.89
N VAL A 569 14.28 -16.79 -1.43
CA VAL A 569 13.83 -17.61 -2.55
C VAL A 569 13.38 -18.95 -1.99
N LEU A 570 12.12 -19.31 -2.25
CA LEU A 570 11.52 -20.59 -1.86
C LEU A 570 11.26 -21.44 -3.10
N ASP A 571 11.38 -22.75 -2.97
CA ASP A 571 10.80 -23.70 -3.93
C ASP A 571 9.27 -23.53 -3.93
N SER A 572 8.67 -23.29 -5.11
CA SER A 572 7.26 -22.94 -5.19
C SER A 572 6.28 -24.08 -4.89
N THR A 573 6.77 -25.31 -4.79
CA THR A 573 5.97 -26.51 -4.48
C THR A 573 6.08 -26.88 -3.00
N THR A 574 7.32 -26.95 -2.48
CA THR A 574 7.58 -27.38 -1.11
C THR A 574 7.63 -26.25 -0.10
N LEU A 575 7.75 -25.01 -0.58
CA LEU A 575 7.94 -23.77 0.20
C LEU A 575 9.19 -23.77 1.09
N ASN A 576 10.14 -24.68 0.83
CA ASN A 576 11.43 -24.69 1.51
C ASN A 576 12.33 -23.56 0.96
N GLU A 577 13.07 -22.90 1.86
CA GLU A 577 14.07 -21.91 1.47
C GLU A 577 15.18 -22.56 0.65
N ILE A 578 15.39 -22.06 -0.58
CA ILE A 578 16.48 -22.45 -1.46
C ILE A 578 17.69 -21.53 -1.24
N ARG A 579 17.42 -20.24 -1.12
CA ARG A 579 18.44 -19.19 -1.06
C ARG A 579 17.91 -17.93 -0.38
N ARG A 580 18.83 -17.15 0.16
CA ARG A 580 18.55 -15.81 0.72
C ARG A 580 19.58 -14.81 0.24
N PHE A 581 19.12 -13.67 -0.29
CA PHE A 581 19.94 -12.53 -0.64
C PHE A 581 19.89 -11.52 0.48
N THR A 582 21.03 -11.16 1.04
CA THR A 582 21.17 -10.19 2.15
C THR A 582 21.78 -8.88 1.65
N GLY A 583 21.80 -7.83 2.50
CA GLY A 583 22.33 -6.53 2.14
C GLY A 583 21.44 -5.75 1.15
N LEU A 584 20.15 -5.98 1.21
CA LEU A 584 19.13 -5.31 0.42
C LEU A 584 18.34 -4.36 1.33
N PRO A 585 18.65 -3.05 1.36
CA PRO A 585 17.94 -2.13 2.23
C PRO A 585 16.48 -1.97 1.80
N THR A 586 15.56 -2.18 2.74
CA THR A 586 14.11 -2.01 2.57
C THR A 586 13.52 -2.66 1.30
N PRO A 587 13.78 -3.97 1.05
CA PRO A 587 13.22 -4.65 -0.13
C PRO A 587 11.71 -4.82 0.05
N THR A 588 10.92 -4.44 -0.96
CA THR A 588 9.45 -4.54 -0.92
C THR A 588 8.90 -5.26 -2.14
N GLY A 589 8.38 -4.53 -3.13
CA GLY A 589 7.81 -5.11 -4.34
C GLY A 589 8.85 -5.83 -5.20
N LYS A 590 8.46 -6.94 -5.80
CA LYS A 590 9.25 -7.69 -6.79
C LYS A 590 8.43 -7.90 -8.04
N PHE A 591 9.08 -7.83 -9.20
CA PHE A 591 8.40 -7.85 -10.49
C PHE A 591 9.25 -8.62 -11.49
N ASN A 592 8.82 -9.83 -11.83
CA ASN A 592 9.44 -10.61 -12.89
C ASN A 592 9.04 -10.03 -14.26
N VAL A 593 9.98 -9.96 -15.18
CA VAL A 593 9.77 -9.39 -16.52
C VAL A 593 8.62 -10.08 -17.24
N TYR A 594 8.67 -11.41 -17.36
CA TYR A 594 7.66 -12.18 -18.08
C TYR A 594 6.28 -12.08 -17.41
N ASN A 595 6.23 -12.31 -16.10
CA ASN A 595 4.97 -12.29 -15.36
C ASN A 595 4.29 -10.91 -15.42
N THR A 596 5.09 -9.84 -15.32
CA THR A 596 4.57 -8.47 -15.38
C THR A 596 4.13 -8.08 -16.79
N ALA A 597 4.88 -8.49 -17.82
CA ALA A 597 4.51 -8.23 -19.21
C ALA A 597 3.22 -8.95 -19.64
N HIS A 598 2.94 -10.11 -19.07
CA HIS A 598 1.81 -10.98 -19.45
C HIS A 598 0.69 -11.02 -18.39
N ASP A 599 0.76 -10.20 -17.35
CA ASP A 599 -0.23 -10.13 -16.25
C ASP A 599 -0.50 -11.49 -15.59
N ILE A 600 0.58 -12.25 -15.29
CA ILE A 600 0.52 -13.52 -14.56
C ILE A 600 0.41 -13.26 -13.06
N TYR A 601 -0.76 -13.55 -12.45
CA TYR A 601 -1.02 -13.38 -11.04
C TYR A 601 -2.24 -14.20 -10.56
#